data_09dca526216ab92d5f7934f5f27f05a2
#
_entry.id   09dca526216ab92d5f7934f5f27f05a2
#
_cell.length_a   1.000
_cell.length_b   1.000
_cell.length_c   1.000
_cell.angle_alpha   90.00
_cell.angle_beta   90.00
_cell.angle_gamma   90.00
#
_symmetry.space_group_name_H-M   'P 1'
#
loop_
_entity.id
_entity.type
_entity.pdbx_description
1 polymer ?
#
loop_
_entity_poly.entity_id
_entity_poly.type
_entity_poly.pdbx_seq_one_letter_code
_entity_poly.pdbx_strand_id
1 'polypeptide(L)'
;MNDLISKKIRGFRDILPAESKKFLHIENIIHRIAPLFNVHQIRLPALESIDLFKRSIGETSDIVTKEMYSFEDRNNDVLCMIPEGTASCVRLALENNLIYDRGSKKQRLYYIAPMFRHERPQKGRYRQFTQFGAEFFGNASYTDDIDILLLITKIFEKLDLLDIELTINTIGSDVDRKKYSQELATYLNSHSDELSDTQRNTLRKNPMRLLDSKDPKLKSIIISAPLISDFLNKESQANFDSIKERLERLKIPYIHDPKLVRGLDYYNDLVFEWKSNKLGSQDAVCAGGRYDNLSKTIGDKIVPSVGFAMGLDRIVELMEYESNALIIGLAVITNSNDESYEILNSLRNIDYTYNLIQMDNDKSLSKQIKQADKSNCDILIIVGNDEISN
;
A
#
# COMPACT_ATOMS: atom_id res chain seq x y z
N MET A 1 6.28 -36.19 9.28
CA MET A 1 5.69 -35.03 8.61
C MET A 1 4.46 -35.54 7.87
N ASN A 2 3.29 -34.98 8.16
CA ASN A 2 2.09 -35.40 7.43
C ASN A 2 2.26 -34.95 5.97
N ASP A 3 2.19 -35.91 5.05
CA ASP A 3 2.16 -35.62 3.62
C ASP A 3 0.81 -35.00 3.28
N LEU A 4 0.79 -33.65 3.29
CA LEU A 4 -0.39 -32.91 2.85
C LEU A 4 -0.60 -33.15 1.35
N ILE A 5 -1.85 -33.50 0.97
CA ILE A 5 -2.27 -33.70 -0.42
C ILE A 5 -2.03 -32.44 -1.26
N SER A 6 -2.11 -31.27 -0.64
CA SER A 6 -1.88 -29.98 -1.31
C SER A 6 -1.05 -29.05 -0.43
N LYS A 7 -0.11 -28.34 -1.04
CA LYS A 7 0.71 -27.32 -0.41
C LYS A 7 0.38 -25.95 -1.00
N LYS A 8 0.64 -24.88 -0.24
CA LYS A 8 0.47 -23.50 -0.74
C LYS A 8 1.29 -23.24 -2.01
N ILE A 9 0.79 -22.40 -2.89
CA ILE A 9 1.46 -21.99 -4.12
C ILE A 9 2.70 -21.14 -3.76
N ARG A 10 3.80 -21.35 -4.47
CA ARG A 10 5.04 -20.58 -4.26
C ARG A 10 4.82 -19.09 -4.42
N GLY A 11 5.22 -18.32 -3.42
CA GLY A 11 5.07 -16.87 -3.38
C GLY A 11 3.76 -16.38 -2.78
N PHE A 12 2.81 -17.29 -2.48
CA PHE A 12 1.63 -17.03 -1.67
C PHE A 12 1.88 -17.48 -0.24
N ARG A 13 1.24 -16.81 0.72
CA ARG A 13 1.38 -17.15 2.13
C ARG A 13 0.05 -17.12 2.85
N ASP A 14 -0.04 -17.89 3.92
CA ASP A 14 -1.12 -17.78 4.88
C ASP A 14 -0.70 -16.78 5.96
N ILE A 15 -1.61 -15.90 6.36
CA ILE A 15 -1.42 -14.96 7.46
C ILE A 15 -2.03 -15.60 8.70
N LEU A 16 -1.17 -15.94 9.67
CA LEU A 16 -1.58 -16.60 10.91
C LEU A 16 -2.08 -15.60 11.96
N PRO A 17 -2.80 -16.03 13.02
CA PRO A 17 -3.44 -15.12 13.97
C PRO A 17 -2.54 -14.05 14.58
N ALA A 18 -1.29 -14.38 14.93
CA ALA A 18 -0.36 -13.41 15.49
C ALA A 18 -0.02 -12.27 14.51
N GLU A 19 0.19 -12.61 13.25
CA GLU A 19 0.48 -11.63 12.21
C GLU A 19 -0.80 -10.90 11.75
N SER A 20 -1.93 -11.59 11.71
CA SER A 20 -3.24 -11.01 11.37
C SER A 20 -3.62 -9.87 12.31
N LYS A 21 -3.24 -9.93 13.59
CA LYS A 21 -3.44 -8.83 14.55
C LYS A 21 -2.69 -7.56 14.14
N LYS A 22 -1.51 -7.68 13.54
CA LYS A 22 -0.76 -6.52 13.03
C LYS A 22 -1.49 -5.86 11.86
N PHE A 23 -2.00 -6.64 10.91
CA PHE A 23 -2.82 -6.13 9.80
C PHE A 23 -4.05 -5.40 10.32
N LEU A 24 -4.80 -6.02 11.22
CA LEU A 24 -5.99 -5.41 11.82
C LEU A 24 -5.66 -4.09 12.55
N HIS A 25 -4.52 -4.02 13.25
CA HIS A 25 -4.08 -2.79 13.90
C HIS A 25 -3.80 -1.68 12.88
N ILE A 26 -3.08 -1.97 11.79
CA ILE A 26 -2.81 -1.01 10.70
C ILE A 26 -4.13 -0.54 10.07
N GLU A 27 -5.01 -1.47 9.72
CA GLU A 27 -6.31 -1.16 9.12
C GLU A 27 -7.17 -0.27 10.02
N ASN A 28 -7.21 -0.54 11.32
CA ASN A 28 -7.91 0.30 12.29
C ASN A 28 -7.34 1.72 12.37
N ILE A 29 -6.03 1.89 12.28
CA ILE A 29 -5.40 3.21 12.23
C ILE A 29 -5.79 3.93 10.93
N ILE A 30 -5.74 3.25 9.79
CA ILE A 30 -6.17 3.81 8.50
C ILE A 30 -7.63 4.25 8.57
N HIS A 31 -8.53 3.41 9.07
CA HIS A 31 -9.96 3.71 9.20
C HIS A 31 -10.25 4.90 10.13
N ARG A 32 -9.40 5.16 11.12
CA ARG A 32 -9.52 6.33 12.01
C ARG A 32 -8.96 7.60 11.39
N ILE A 33 -7.88 7.51 10.62
CA ILE A 33 -7.18 8.69 10.07
C ILE A 33 -7.81 9.16 8.76
N ALA A 34 -8.19 8.26 7.86
CA ALA A 34 -8.73 8.61 6.55
C ALA A 34 -9.91 9.61 6.61
N PRO A 35 -10.92 9.45 7.51
CA PRO A 35 -12.00 10.42 7.63
C PRO A 35 -11.56 11.83 8.04
N LEU A 36 -10.44 11.99 8.75
CA LEU A 36 -9.89 13.30 9.14
C LEU A 36 -9.44 14.11 7.92
N PHE A 37 -9.15 13.44 6.81
CA PHE A 37 -8.80 14.03 5.52
C PHE A 37 -9.96 14.00 4.52
N ASN A 38 -11.19 13.67 4.98
CA ASN A 38 -12.37 13.48 4.14
C ASN A 38 -12.16 12.42 3.04
N VAL A 39 -11.47 11.32 3.37
CA VAL A 39 -11.19 10.20 2.46
C VAL A 39 -12.15 9.05 2.76
N HIS A 40 -12.89 8.60 1.74
CA HIS A 40 -13.96 7.62 1.86
C HIS A 40 -13.53 6.26 1.33
N GLN A 41 -13.90 5.19 2.05
CA GLN A 41 -13.57 3.83 1.65
C GLN A 41 -14.34 3.40 0.41
N ILE A 42 -13.64 2.75 -0.51
CA ILE A 42 -14.21 1.97 -1.60
C ILE A 42 -13.68 0.52 -1.52
N ARG A 43 -14.32 -0.38 -2.25
CA ARG A 43 -13.84 -1.76 -2.42
C ARG A 43 -13.68 -2.05 -3.90
N LEU A 44 -12.51 -2.55 -4.27
CA LEU A 44 -12.16 -2.92 -5.63
C LEU A 44 -12.42 -4.40 -5.86
N PRO A 45 -12.90 -4.83 -7.04
CA PRO A 45 -12.92 -6.22 -7.43
C PRO A 45 -11.50 -6.76 -7.56
N ALA A 46 -11.31 -8.06 -7.32
CA ALA A 46 -10.00 -8.70 -7.48
C ALA A 46 -9.63 -8.97 -8.96
N LEU A 47 -10.60 -8.90 -9.86
CA LEU A 47 -10.45 -9.15 -11.30
C LEU A 47 -10.85 -7.91 -12.09
N GLU A 48 -10.09 -7.64 -13.15
CA GLU A 48 -10.34 -6.58 -14.12
C GLU A 48 -10.04 -7.08 -15.53
N SER A 49 -10.53 -6.35 -16.55
CA SER A 49 -10.06 -6.55 -17.91
C SER A 49 -8.57 -6.23 -18.02
N ILE A 50 -7.82 -7.06 -18.70
CA ILE A 50 -6.39 -6.85 -18.94
C ILE A 50 -6.11 -5.52 -19.66
N ASP A 51 -7.03 -5.06 -20.50
CA ASP A 51 -6.90 -3.83 -21.26
C ASP A 51 -6.85 -2.57 -20.39
N LEU A 52 -7.48 -2.61 -19.21
CA LEU A 52 -7.37 -1.53 -18.24
C LEU A 52 -5.90 -1.23 -17.91
N PHE A 53 -5.14 -2.28 -17.57
CA PHE A 53 -3.74 -2.12 -17.16
C PHE A 53 -2.79 -1.91 -18.33
N LYS A 54 -3.02 -2.55 -19.50
CA LYS A 54 -2.23 -2.28 -20.70
C LYS A 54 -2.29 -0.81 -21.10
N ARG A 55 -3.48 -0.21 -21.06
CA ARG A 55 -3.66 1.22 -21.39
C ARG A 55 -3.11 2.16 -20.32
N SER A 56 -3.35 1.86 -19.03
CA SER A 56 -3.01 2.77 -17.94
C SER A 56 -1.54 2.73 -17.53
N ILE A 57 -0.96 1.54 -17.39
CA ILE A 57 0.42 1.36 -16.88
C ILE A 57 1.47 1.46 -17.99
N GLY A 58 1.05 1.25 -19.24
CA GLY A 58 1.91 1.15 -20.40
C GLY A 58 2.30 -0.29 -20.75
N GLU A 59 2.12 -0.66 -22.02
CA GLU A 59 2.37 -2.01 -22.55
C GLU A 59 3.80 -2.53 -22.32
N THR A 60 4.73 -1.63 -22.06
CA THR A 60 6.16 -1.95 -21.90
C THR A 60 6.59 -2.06 -20.44
N SER A 61 5.68 -1.84 -19.49
CA SER A 61 6.01 -1.97 -18.05
C SER A 61 6.28 -3.42 -17.69
N ASP A 62 7.16 -3.65 -16.70
CA ASP A 62 7.43 -5.00 -16.21
C ASP A 62 6.16 -5.63 -15.62
N ILE A 63 5.29 -4.84 -15.00
CA ILE A 63 4.00 -5.30 -14.50
C ILE A 63 3.19 -5.93 -15.63
N VAL A 64 3.00 -5.21 -16.74
CA VAL A 64 2.18 -5.69 -17.87
C VAL A 64 2.85 -6.84 -18.62
N THR A 65 4.17 -6.78 -18.81
CA THR A 65 4.89 -7.76 -19.64
C THR A 65 5.27 -9.05 -18.94
N LYS A 66 5.44 -9.03 -17.60
CA LYS A 66 6.03 -10.15 -16.87
C LYS A 66 5.32 -10.55 -15.58
N GLU A 67 4.58 -9.62 -14.94
CA GLU A 67 4.13 -9.81 -13.57
C GLU A 67 2.62 -10.03 -13.40
N MET A 68 1.80 -9.67 -14.39
CA MET A 68 0.35 -9.88 -14.29
C MET A 68 -0.03 -11.35 -14.38
N TYR A 69 -0.96 -11.76 -13.52
CA TYR A 69 -1.70 -13.01 -13.66
C TYR A 69 -2.90 -12.78 -14.56
N SER A 70 -2.89 -13.35 -15.76
CA SER A 70 -3.98 -13.23 -16.73
C SER A 70 -4.48 -14.60 -17.17
N PHE A 71 -5.77 -14.68 -17.50
CA PHE A 71 -6.43 -15.88 -17.98
C PHE A 71 -7.66 -15.51 -18.82
N GLU A 72 -8.12 -16.43 -19.64
CA GLU A 72 -9.39 -16.32 -20.35
C GLU A 72 -10.52 -16.86 -19.48
N ASP A 73 -11.63 -16.14 -19.44
CA ASP A 73 -12.85 -16.61 -18.79
C ASP A 73 -13.67 -17.53 -19.74
N ARG A 74 -14.85 -17.98 -19.27
CA ARG A 74 -15.72 -18.87 -20.06
C ARG A 74 -16.32 -18.21 -21.32
N ASN A 75 -16.28 -16.88 -21.40
CA ASN A 75 -16.76 -16.09 -22.54
C ASN A 75 -15.62 -15.71 -23.49
N ASN A 76 -14.40 -16.18 -23.24
CA ASN A 76 -13.15 -15.84 -23.90
C ASN A 76 -12.71 -14.37 -23.67
N ASP A 77 -13.20 -13.72 -22.62
CA ASP A 77 -12.69 -12.42 -22.19
C ASP A 77 -11.36 -12.59 -21.45
N VAL A 78 -10.36 -11.79 -21.81
CA VAL A 78 -9.05 -11.84 -21.14
C VAL A 78 -9.08 -10.98 -19.89
N LEU A 79 -9.11 -11.65 -18.74
CA LEU A 79 -9.11 -11.05 -17.43
C LEU A 79 -7.72 -11.11 -16.78
N CYS A 80 -7.50 -10.29 -15.78
CA CYS A 80 -6.32 -10.37 -14.93
C CYS A 80 -6.68 -10.16 -13.45
N MET A 81 -5.88 -10.75 -12.57
CA MET A 81 -5.88 -10.37 -11.17
C MET A 81 -5.23 -8.99 -11.04
N ILE A 82 -5.83 -8.09 -10.24
CA ILE A 82 -5.38 -6.70 -10.14
C ILE A 82 -3.92 -6.61 -9.64
N PRO A 83 -3.01 -5.99 -10.40
CA PRO A 83 -1.62 -5.83 -9.98
C PRO A 83 -1.37 -4.57 -9.16
N GLU A 84 -2.30 -3.59 -9.22
CA GLU A 84 -2.27 -2.32 -8.49
C GLU A 84 -3.69 -1.72 -8.44
N GLY A 85 -3.94 -0.77 -7.54
CA GLY A 85 -5.31 -0.30 -7.28
C GLY A 85 -5.67 1.02 -7.95
N THR A 86 -4.70 1.84 -8.37
CA THR A 86 -4.95 3.19 -8.90
C THR A 86 -5.79 3.17 -10.18
N ALA A 87 -5.41 2.34 -11.17
CA ALA A 87 -6.19 2.23 -12.41
C ALA A 87 -7.61 1.70 -12.17
N SER A 88 -7.76 0.70 -11.27
CA SER A 88 -9.08 0.20 -10.88
C SER A 88 -9.92 1.26 -10.17
N CYS A 89 -9.30 2.09 -9.31
CA CYS A 89 -9.98 3.19 -8.63
C CYS A 89 -10.43 4.27 -9.62
N VAL A 90 -9.58 4.65 -10.58
CA VAL A 90 -9.93 5.60 -11.65
C VAL A 90 -11.07 5.06 -12.51
N ARG A 91 -11.02 3.79 -12.94
CA ARG A 91 -12.12 3.14 -13.69
C ARG A 91 -13.42 3.18 -12.87
N LEU A 92 -13.38 2.78 -11.58
CA LEU A 92 -14.53 2.81 -10.69
C LEU A 92 -15.12 4.22 -10.60
N ALA A 93 -14.27 5.23 -10.41
CA ALA A 93 -14.70 6.62 -10.26
C ALA A 93 -15.33 7.18 -11.56
N LEU A 94 -14.79 6.83 -12.72
CA LEU A 94 -15.35 7.21 -14.02
C LEU A 94 -16.68 6.49 -14.29
N GLU A 95 -16.75 5.18 -14.12
CA GLU A 95 -17.93 4.36 -14.40
C GLU A 95 -19.14 4.77 -13.53
N ASN A 96 -18.88 5.16 -12.28
CA ASN A 96 -19.92 5.60 -11.34
C ASN A 96 -20.14 7.12 -11.33
N ASN A 97 -19.60 7.86 -12.30
CA ASN A 97 -19.72 9.31 -12.42
C ASN A 97 -19.30 10.10 -11.17
N LEU A 98 -18.31 9.61 -10.41
CA LEU A 98 -17.80 10.29 -9.22
C LEU A 98 -16.87 11.45 -9.58
N ILE A 99 -16.20 11.41 -10.74
CA ILE A 99 -15.20 12.37 -11.20
C ILE A 99 -15.52 12.95 -12.59
N TYR A 100 -16.75 13.21 -12.90
CA TYR A 100 -17.20 13.40 -14.30
C TYR A 100 -17.20 14.82 -14.82
N ASP A 101 -17.13 15.90 -14.02
CA ASP A 101 -17.34 17.25 -14.58
C ASP A 101 -16.44 18.36 -14.02
N ARG A 102 -16.22 19.41 -14.87
CA ARG A 102 -15.55 20.67 -14.53
C ARG A 102 -16.36 21.41 -13.46
N GLY A 103 -16.09 21.16 -12.21
CA GLY A 103 -16.82 21.65 -11.06
C GLY A 103 -17.47 20.56 -10.23
N SER A 104 -17.27 19.29 -10.60
CA SER A 104 -17.64 18.17 -9.76
C SER A 104 -16.92 18.24 -8.41
N LYS A 105 -17.61 17.84 -7.38
CA LYS A 105 -17.08 17.75 -6.02
C LYS A 105 -15.75 17.00 -6.05
N LYS A 106 -14.72 17.57 -5.41
CA LYS A 106 -13.47 16.83 -5.15
C LYS A 106 -13.82 15.49 -4.54
N GLN A 107 -13.21 14.42 -5.06
CA GLN A 107 -13.39 13.08 -4.54
C GLN A 107 -12.09 12.62 -3.91
N ARG A 108 -12.17 12.03 -2.73
CA ARG A 108 -11.04 11.45 -2.02
C ARG A 108 -11.44 10.05 -1.59
N LEU A 109 -10.83 9.07 -2.23
CA LEU A 109 -11.19 7.66 -2.07
C LEU A 109 -9.99 6.88 -1.54
N TYR A 110 -10.24 5.84 -0.73
CA TYR A 110 -9.20 4.88 -0.36
C TYR A 110 -9.71 3.46 -0.45
N TYR A 111 -8.78 2.55 -0.64
CA TYR A 111 -9.02 1.10 -0.67
C TYR A 111 -7.96 0.36 0.15
N ILE A 112 -8.34 -0.78 0.72
CA ILE A 112 -7.45 -1.81 1.23
C ILE A 112 -7.85 -3.08 0.48
N ALA A 113 -6.94 -3.60 -0.36
CA ALA A 113 -7.25 -4.71 -1.24
C ALA A 113 -6.03 -5.60 -1.51
N PRO A 114 -6.26 -6.90 -1.80
CA PRO A 114 -5.20 -7.78 -2.25
C PRO A 114 -4.78 -7.43 -3.68
N MET A 115 -3.45 -7.40 -3.91
CA MET A 115 -2.84 -7.23 -5.22
C MET A 115 -2.04 -8.47 -5.59
N PHE A 116 -1.86 -8.70 -6.90
CA PHE A 116 -1.25 -9.92 -7.41
C PHE A 116 -0.18 -9.61 -8.46
N ARG A 117 1.08 -10.00 -8.17
CA ARG A 117 2.20 -9.84 -9.09
C ARG A 117 3.09 -11.08 -9.09
N HIS A 118 3.38 -11.61 -10.26
CA HIS A 118 4.28 -12.76 -10.43
C HIS A 118 5.75 -12.32 -10.31
N GLU A 119 6.12 -11.84 -9.14
CA GLU A 119 7.48 -11.42 -8.84
C GLU A 119 8.30 -12.54 -8.18
N ARG A 120 9.61 -12.33 -8.09
CA ARG A 120 10.49 -13.20 -7.30
C ARG A 120 10.21 -12.97 -5.81
N PRO A 121 9.71 -13.99 -5.09
CA PRO A 121 9.38 -13.82 -3.69
C PRO A 121 10.62 -13.52 -2.82
N GLN A 122 10.46 -12.56 -1.92
CA GLN A 122 11.44 -12.23 -0.88
C GLN A 122 10.70 -11.66 0.34
N LYS A 123 11.39 -11.37 1.43
CA LYS A 123 10.80 -10.81 2.65
C LYS A 123 10.04 -9.50 2.33
N GLY A 124 8.78 -9.40 2.75
CA GLY A 124 7.92 -8.24 2.45
C GLY A 124 7.50 -8.09 0.97
N ARG A 125 7.78 -9.09 0.11
CA ARG A 125 7.41 -9.09 -1.31
C ARG A 125 6.85 -10.44 -1.71
N TYR A 126 5.56 -10.52 -1.77
CA TYR A 126 4.80 -11.73 -2.05
C TYR A 126 4.08 -11.59 -3.39
N ARG A 127 3.65 -12.72 -3.95
CA ARG A 127 2.86 -12.72 -5.19
C ARG A 127 1.41 -12.31 -4.98
N GLN A 128 0.91 -12.49 -3.76
CA GLN A 128 -0.29 -11.84 -3.24
C GLN A 128 0.14 -11.02 -2.03
N PHE A 129 -0.23 -9.75 -2.02
CA PHE A 129 0.08 -8.80 -0.93
C PHE A 129 -1.07 -7.82 -0.76
N THR A 130 -1.19 -7.22 0.41
CA THR A 130 -2.23 -6.25 0.69
C THR A 130 -1.72 -4.83 0.46
N GLN A 131 -2.47 -4.05 -0.29
CA GLN A 131 -2.16 -2.65 -0.57
C GLN A 131 -3.25 -1.74 0.02
N PHE A 132 -2.83 -0.73 0.77
CA PHE A 132 -3.63 0.45 1.06
C PHE A 132 -3.27 1.52 0.04
N GLY A 133 -4.27 2.08 -0.63
CA GLY A 133 -4.08 3.22 -1.52
C GLY A 133 -5.12 4.28 -1.28
N ALA A 134 -4.77 5.54 -1.54
CA ALA A 134 -5.70 6.65 -1.54
C ALA A 134 -5.48 7.52 -2.78
N GLU A 135 -6.60 7.92 -3.39
CA GLU A 135 -6.65 8.62 -4.67
C GLU A 135 -7.53 9.87 -4.52
N PHE A 136 -6.96 11.04 -4.77
CA PHE A 136 -7.63 12.34 -4.68
C PHE A 136 -7.84 12.89 -6.08
N PHE A 137 -9.05 13.29 -6.39
CA PHE A 137 -9.50 13.71 -7.71
C PHE A 137 -10.10 15.11 -7.72
N GLY A 138 -9.91 15.83 -8.82
CA GLY A 138 -10.62 17.07 -9.13
C GLY A 138 -9.94 18.35 -8.64
N ASN A 139 -8.69 18.29 -8.17
CA ASN A 139 -7.95 19.46 -7.73
C ASN A 139 -6.59 19.56 -8.47
N ALA A 140 -6.46 20.58 -9.31
CA ALA A 140 -5.20 20.88 -10.00
C ALA A 140 -4.15 21.54 -9.08
N SER A 141 -4.56 22.07 -7.93
CA SER A 141 -3.64 22.71 -6.99
C SER A 141 -2.80 21.68 -6.24
N TYR A 142 -1.56 22.03 -5.92
CA TYR A 142 -0.65 21.23 -5.09
C TYR A 142 -1.15 20.97 -3.64
N THR A 143 -2.28 21.56 -3.24
CA THR A 143 -2.82 21.34 -1.88
C THR A 143 -3.21 19.90 -1.61
N ASP A 144 -3.72 19.18 -2.62
CA ASP A 144 -4.04 17.76 -2.46
C ASP A 144 -2.76 16.90 -2.40
N ASP A 145 -1.67 17.34 -3.04
CA ASP A 145 -0.35 16.70 -2.91
C ASP A 145 0.15 16.77 -1.47
N ILE A 146 -0.02 17.93 -0.82
CA ILE A 146 0.32 18.08 0.60
C ILE A 146 -0.57 17.25 1.50
N ASP A 147 -1.88 17.23 1.26
CA ASP A 147 -2.82 16.43 2.06
C ASP A 147 -2.51 14.93 1.98
N ILE A 148 -2.10 14.43 0.81
CA ILE A 148 -1.64 13.03 0.63
C ILE A 148 -0.38 12.77 1.47
N LEU A 149 0.62 13.63 1.40
CA LEU A 149 1.85 13.48 2.17
C LEU A 149 1.59 13.54 3.68
N LEU A 150 0.69 14.44 4.12
CA LEU A 150 0.25 14.55 5.51
C LEU A 150 -0.51 13.29 5.97
N LEU A 151 -1.41 12.75 5.15
CA LEU A 151 -2.15 11.53 5.45
C LEU A 151 -1.19 10.36 5.74
N ILE A 152 -0.19 10.18 4.86
CA ILE A 152 0.82 9.13 5.02
C ILE A 152 1.65 9.37 6.29
N THR A 153 2.12 10.61 6.50
CA THR A 153 2.87 10.99 7.70
C THR A 153 2.10 10.66 8.99
N LYS A 154 0.81 11.01 9.04
CA LYS A 154 -0.04 10.74 10.21
C LYS A 154 -0.23 9.25 10.46
N ILE A 155 -0.32 8.44 9.41
CA ILE A 155 -0.40 6.98 9.56
C ILE A 155 0.91 6.44 10.13
N PHE A 156 2.07 6.85 9.60
CA PHE A 156 3.37 6.39 10.13
C PHE A 156 3.62 6.84 11.56
N GLU A 157 3.26 8.09 11.92
CA GLU A 157 3.31 8.57 13.31
C GLU A 157 2.47 7.69 14.24
N LYS A 158 1.27 7.28 13.84
CA LYS A 158 0.37 6.44 14.66
C LYS A 158 0.79 4.98 14.73
N LEU A 159 1.59 4.52 13.76
CA LEU A 159 2.21 3.20 13.75
C LEU A 159 3.57 3.17 14.44
N ASP A 160 4.04 4.31 14.97
CA ASP A 160 5.38 4.48 15.58
C ASP A 160 6.52 4.10 14.60
N LEU A 161 6.34 4.39 13.33
CA LEU A 161 7.29 4.11 12.25
C LEU A 161 8.04 5.38 11.85
N LEU A 162 8.85 5.92 12.77
CA LEU A 162 9.54 7.22 12.62
C LEU A 162 10.81 7.13 11.76
N ASP A 163 11.34 5.92 11.53
CA ASP A 163 12.58 5.69 10.76
C ASP A 163 12.34 5.60 9.24
N ILE A 164 11.14 5.97 8.77
CA ILE A 164 10.80 5.94 7.34
C ILE A 164 11.05 7.32 6.74
N GLU A 165 11.87 7.36 5.70
CA GLU A 165 12.34 8.58 5.06
C GLU A 165 11.51 8.92 3.82
N LEU A 166 11.07 10.18 3.70
CA LEU A 166 10.39 10.71 2.53
C LEU A 166 11.42 11.21 1.49
N THR A 167 11.35 10.67 0.30
CA THR A 167 12.06 11.20 -0.88
C THR A 167 11.05 11.76 -1.86
N ILE A 168 11.28 12.98 -2.36
CA ILE A 168 10.41 13.66 -3.32
C ILE A 168 11.17 14.10 -4.57
N ASN A 169 10.45 14.23 -5.67
CA ASN A 169 10.91 14.88 -6.90
C ASN A 169 9.71 15.44 -7.67
N THR A 170 9.98 16.22 -8.70
CA THR A 170 9.01 16.53 -9.76
C THR A 170 9.53 16.04 -11.09
N ILE A 171 8.64 15.42 -11.88
CA ILE A 171 8.96 15.02 -13.26
C ILE A 171 8.31 15.95 -14.29
N GLY A 172 7.74 17.07 -13.81
CA GLY A 172 7.14 18.11 -14.63
C GLY A 172 5.89 17.67 -15.39
N SER A 173 5.42 18.57 -16.24
CA SER A 173 4.31 18.30 -17.15
C SER A 173 4.70 17.26 -18.25
N ASP A 174 3.71 16.77 -19.00
CA ASP A 174 3.98 15.89 -20.14
C ASP A 174 4.91 16.51 -21.19
N VAL A 175 4.84 17.85 -21.36
CA VAL A 175 5.72 18.59 -22.27
C VAL A 175 7.15 18.62 -21.75
N ASP A 176 7.33 18.91 -20.48
CA ASP A 176 8.64 18.93 -19.82
C ASP A 176 9.27 17.55 -19.84
N ARG A 177 8.50 16.53 -19.45
CA ARG A 177 8.93 15.14 -19.46
C ARG A 177 9.33 14.64 -20.85
N LYS A 178 8.60 15.04 -21.91
CA LYS A 178 8.96 14.70 -23.27
C LYS A 178 10.29 15.32 -23.71
N LYS A 179 10.52 16.59 -23.40
CA LYS A 179 11.78 17.28 -23.69
C LYS A 179 12.94 16.63 -22.95
N TYR A 180 12.77 16.40 -21.65
CA TYR A 180 13.76 15.74 -20.82
C TYR A 180 14.08 14.32 -21.30
N SER A 181 13.06 13.55 -21.67
CA SER A 181 13.22 12.18 -22.18
C SER A 181 14.06 12.15 -23.46
N GLN A 182 13.90 13.14 -24.34
CA GLN A 182 14.70 13.26 -25.56
C GLN A 182 16.17 13.57 -25.24
N GLU A 183 16.43 14.51 -24.34
CA GLU A 183 17.79 14.88 -23.95
C GLU A 183 18.48 13.73 -23.20
N LEU A 184 17.77 13.09 -22.27
CA LEU A 184 18.25 11.91 -21.57
C LEU A 184 18.58 10.75 -22.54
N ALA A 185 17.74 10.55 -23.56
CA ALA A 185 17.99 9.55 -24.60
C ALA A 185 19.26 9.89 -25.41
N THR A 186 19.46 11.15 -25.78
CA THR A 186 20.67 11.62 -26.49
C THR A 186 21.92 11.36 -25.62
N TYR A 187 21.87 11.73 -24.35
CA TYR A 187 22.95 11.50 -23.40
C TYR A 187 23.26 10.01 -23.23
N LEU A 188 22.24 9.16 -22.99
CA LEU A 188 22.45 7.71 -22.80
C LEU A 188 22.89 7.00 -24.07
N ASN A 189 22.50 7.46 -25.26
CA ASN A 189 22.99 6.93 -26.52
C ASN A 189 24.49 7.18 -26.73
N SER A 190 25.07 8.27 -26.21
CA SER A 190 26.53 8.51 -26.26
C SER A 190 27.31 7.49 -25.40
N HIS A 191 26.64 6.78 -24.49
CA HIS A 191 27.16 5.71 -23.66
C HIS A 191 26.66 4.31 -24.09
N SER A 192 26.14 4.17 -25.32
CA SER A 192 25.48 2.93 -25.79
C SER A 192 26.35 1.68 -25.68
N ASP A 193 27.66 1.82 -25.83
CA ASP A 193 28.62 0.72 -25.73
C ASP A 193 28.78 0.15 -24.31
N GLU A 194 28.44 0.96 -23.32
CA GLU A 194 28.46 0.57 -21.90
C GLU A 194 27.14 -0.05 -21.44
N LEU A 195 26.08 0.05 -22.25
CA LEU A 195 24.74 -0.47 -21.93
C LEU A 195 24.58 -1.93 -22.35
N SER A 196 23.94 -2.73 -21.52
CA SER A 196 23.49 -4.08 -21.88
C SER A 196 22.38 -4.04 -22.94
N ASP A 197 22.12 -5.16 -23.64
CA ASP A 197 21.04 -5.25 -24.62
C ASP A 197 19.66 -4.94 -24.01
N THR A 198 19.42 -5.37 -22.79
CA THR A 198 18.19 -5.06 -22.05
C THR A 198 18.07 -3.56 -21.80
N GLN A 199 19.15 -2.90 -21.38
CA GLN A 199 19.19 -1.46 -21.12
C GLN A 199 19.02 -0.67 -22.42
N ARG A 200 19.64 -1.09 -23.53
CA ARG A 200 19.42 -0.49 -24.86
C ARG A 200 17.96 -0.61 -25.30
N ASN A 201 17.32 -1.74 -25.06
CA ASN A 201 15.90 -1.90 -25.37
C ASN A 201 15.01 -1.00 -24.49
N THR A 202 15.34 -0.86 -23.21
CA THR A 202 14.63 0.06 -22.29
C THR A 202 14.84 1.51 -22.73
N LEU A 203 16.06 1.90 -23.11
CA LEU A 203 16.38 3.23 -23.64
C LEU A 203 15.51 3.62 -24.84
N ARG A 204 15.33 2.71 -25.78
CA ARG A 204 14.49 2.94 -26.99
C ARG A 204 13.02 3.14 -26.66
N LYS A 205 12.52 2.49 -25.60
CA LYS A 205 11.11 2.52 -25.23
C LYS A 205 10.79 3.67 -24.27
N ASN A 206 11.55 3.77 -23.17
CA ASN A 206 11.40 4.80 -22.15
C ASN A 206 12.73 5.02 -21.43
N PRO A 207 13.53 6.04 -21.81
CA PRO A 207 14.84 6.30 -21.23
C PRO A 207 14.76 6.63 -19.72
N MET A 208 13.67 7.24 -19.25
CA MET A 208 13.52 7.61 -17.84
C MET A 208 13.52 6.39 -16.91
N ARG A 209 13.10 5.22 -17.37
CA ARG A 209 13.15 3.98 -16.57
C ARG A 209 14.57 3.54 -16.22
N LEU A 210 15.57 3.99 -16.97
CA LEU A 210 16.97 3.68 -16.66
C LEU A 210 17.47 4.44 -15.43
N LEU A 211 16.83 5.54 -15.04
CA LEU A 211 17.19 6.32 -13.84
C LEU A 211 17.00 5.51 -12.54
N ASP A 212 16.03 4.58 -12.50
CA ASP A 212 15.78 3.69 -11.36
C ASP A 212 16.62 2.40 -11.40
N SER A 213 17.62 2.32 -12.27
CA SER A 213 18.44 1.12 -12.39
C SER A 213 19.29 0.89 -11.15
N LYS A 214 19.33 -0.37 -10.70
CA LYS A 214 20.20 -0.83 -9.60
C LYS A 214 21.57 -1.31 -10.06
N ASP A 215 21.83 -1.31 -11.37
CA ASP A 215 23.13 -1.69 -11.94
C ASP A 215 24.21 -0.66 -11.58
N PRO A 216 25.30 -1.04 -10.87
CA PRO A 216 26.36 -0.12 -10.47
C PRO A 216 27.03 0.61 -11.64
N LYS A 217 27.18 -0.07 -12.80
CA LYS A 217 27.77 0.55 -14.00
C LYS A 217 26.86 1.65 -14.55
N LEU A 218 25.57 1.36 -14.67
CA LEU A 218 24.62 2.35 -15.15
C LEU A 218 24.45 3.51 -14.15
N LYS A 219 24.54 3.25 -12.85
CA LYS A 219 24.52 4.32 -11.84
C LYS A 219 25.65 5.34 -12.04
N SER A 220 26.85 4.91 -12.39
CA SER A 220 27.95 5.84 -12.65
C SER A 220 27.69 6.75 -13.85
N ILE A 221 27.04 6.24 -14.90
CA ILE A 221 26.61 7.02 -16.06
C ILE A 221 25.50 7.99 -15.66
N ILE A 222 24.51 7.52 -14.92
CA ILE A 222 23.36 8.32 -14.49
C ILE A 222 23.77 9.50 -13.59
N ILE A 223 24.85 9.39 -12.82
CA ILE A 223 25.32 10.49 -11.96
C ILE A 223 25.52 11.79 -12.76
N SER A 224 26.02 11.72 -13.98
CA SER A 224 26.29 12.86 -14.87
C SER A 224 25.18 13.14 -15.88
N ALA A 225 24.06 12.40 -15.82
CA ALA A 225 22.92 12.61 -16.72
C ALA A 225 22.26 13.97 -16.47
N PRO A 226 21.65 14.59 -17.51
CA PRO A 226 20.88 15.82 -17.35
C PRO A 226 19.78 15.64 -16.30
N LEU A 227 19.40 16.73 -15.63
CA LEU A 227 18.35 16.70 -14.60
C LEU A 227 17.04 17.25 -15.18
N ILE A 228 15.92 16.68 -14.72
CA ILE A 228 14.59 17.14 -15.14
C ILE A 228 14.34 18.58 -14.75
N SER A 229 14.95 19.08 -13.67
CA SER A 229 14.85 20.47 -13.22
C SER A 229 15.20 21.51 -14.30
N ASP A 230 16.09 21.15 -15.24
CA ASP A 230 16.54 22.05 -16.30
C ASP A 230 15.50 22.21 -17.42
N PHE A 231 14.47 21.40 -17.42
CA PHE A 231 13.42 21.32 -18.44
C PHE A 231 12.04 21.73 -17.93
N LEU A 232 11.89 21.99 -16.63
CA LEU A 232 10.62 22.34 -16.02
C LEU A 232 10.09 23.67 -16.54
N ASN A 233 8.80 23.73 -16.82
CA ASN A 233 8.11 24.99 -17.01
C ASN A 233 7.94 25.74 -15.68
N LYS A 234 7.61 27.05 -15.76
CA LYS A 234 7.49 27.91 -14.58
C LYS A 234 6.41 27.44 -13.59
N GLU A 235 5.34 26.85 -14.07
CA GLU A 235 4.23 26.36 -13.23
C GLU A 235 4.63 25.13 -12.45
N SER A 236 5.18 24.09 -13.12
CA SER A 236 5.68 22.89 -12.45
C SER A 236 6.77 23.20 -11.43
N GLN A 237 7.68 24.13 -11.75
CA GLN A 237 8.70 24.59 -10.81
C GLN A 237 8.08 25.28 -9.60
N ALA A 238 7.16 26.24 -9.80
CA ALA A 238 6.52 26.97 -8.71
C ALA A 238 5.68 26.07 -7.81
N ASN A 239 4.96 25.08 -8.39
CA ASN A 239 4.21 24.09 -7.64
C ASN A 239 5.13 23.24 -6.76
N PHE A 240 6.25 22.77 -7.31
CA PHE A 240 7.21 21.96 -6.55
C PHE A 240 7.88 22.77 -5.43
N ASP A 241 8.23 24.03 -5.68
CA ASP A 241 8.79 24.92 -4.66
C ASP A 241 7.77 25.18 -3.54
N SER A 242 6.50 25.37 -3.88
CA SER A 242 5.42 25.52 -2.91
C SER A 242 5.22 24.24 -2.06
N ILE A 243 5.38 23.06 -2.64
CA ILE A 243 5.33 21.79 -1.91
C ILE A 243 6.47 21.72 -0.89
N LYS A 244 7.70 22.01 -1.30
CA LYS A 244 8.89 22.02 -0.42
C LYS A 244 8.71 23.01 0.74
N GLU A 245 8.32 24.26 0.46
CA GLU A 245 8.06 25.28 1.48
C GLU A 245 6.99 24.81 2.48
N ARG A 246 5.93 24.17 2.00
CA ARG A 246 4.88 23.66 2.88
C ARG A 246 5.35 22.50 3.76
N LEU A 247 6.13 21.57 3.24
CA LEU A 247 6.73 20.48 4.02
C LEU A 247 7.64 21.00 5.12
N GLU A 248 8.47 22.03 4.82
CA GLU A 248 9.33 22.70 5.78
C GLU A 248 8.52 23.35 6.92
N ARG A 249 7.46 24.11 6.58
CA ARG A 249 6.54 24.72 7.56
C ARG A 249 5.84 23.70 8.44
N LEU A 250 5.49 22.54 7.89
CA LEU A 250 4.87 21.42 8.58
C LEU A 250 5.87 20.56 9.35
N LYS A 251 7.17 20.85 9.22
CA LYS A 251 8.28 20.09 9.83
C LYS A 251 8.28 18.62 9.42
N ILE A 252 7.90 18.33 8.18
CA ILE A 252 8.00 17.00 7.58
C ILE A 252 9.36 16.92 6.89
N PRO A 253 10.29 16.10 7.41
CA PRO A 253 11.60 15.94 6.79
C PRO A 253 11.48 15.23 5.46
N TYR A 254 12.25 15.67 4.47
CA TYR A 254 12.28 15.05 3.15
C TYR A 254 13.67 15.15 2.52
N ILE A 255 13.94 14.26 1.58
CA ILE A 255 15.09 14.33 0.67
C ILE A 255 14.55 14.69 -0.72
N HIS A 256 15.15 15.71 -1.35
CA HIS A 256 14.94 15.94 -2.77
C HIS A 256 15.96 15.12 -3.57
N ASP A 257 15.46 14.11 -4.29
CA ASP A 257 16.27 13.33 -5.22
C ASP A 257 15.85 13.67 -6.66
N PRO A 258 16.67 14.47 -7.40
CA PRO A 258 16.33 14.92 -8.75
C PRO A 258 16.29 13.79 -9.78
N LYS A 259 16.65 12.57 -9.40
CA LYS A 259 16.62 11.36 -10.24
C LYS A 259 15.51 10.41 -9.87
N LEU A 260 14.75 10.70 -8.82
CA LEU A 260 13.59 9.90 -8.46
C LEU A 260 12.57 9.93 -9.59
N VAL A 261 12.27 8.75 -10.13
CA VAL A 261 11.19 8.48 -11.09
C VAL A 261 10.34 7.32 -10.60
N ARG A 262 9.22 7.06 -11.24
CA ARG A 262 8.32 5.96 -10.89
C ARG A 262 8.27 4.91 -12.00
N GLY A 263 8.04 3.66 -11.62
CA GLY A 263 7.95 2.51 -12.54
C GLY A 263 6.68 2.49 -13.41
N LEU A 264 5.76 3.44 -13.23
CA LEU A 264 4.50 3.55 -13.95
C LEU A 264 4.51 4.83 -14.80
N ASP A 265 4.10 4.73 -16.06
CA ASP A 265 4.28 5.80 -17.05
C ASP A 265 3.24 6.93 -16.93
N TYR A 266 2.22 6.78 -16.12
CA TYR A 266 1.11 7.74 -15.99
C TYR A 266 1.42 8.97 -15.10
N TYR A 267 2.52 8.96 -14.34
CA TYR A 267 2.84 10.07 -13.44
C TYR A 267 3.25 11.34 -14.17
N ASN A 268 2.89 12.48 -13.59
CA ASN A 268 3.34 13.84 -13.93
C ASN A 268 3.58 14.64 -12.64
N ASP A 269 4.31 15.77 -12.74
CA ASP A 269 4.66 16.65 -11.62
C ASP A 269 5.20 15.89 -10.39
N LEU A 270 4.57 16.02 -9.21
CA LEU A 270 5.06 15.42 -7.98
C LEU A 270 5.14 13.89 -8.08
N VAL A 271 6.29 13.36 -7.70
CA VAL A 271 6.51 11.94 -7.39
C VAL A 271 7.20 11.81 -6.05
N PHE A 272 6.87 10.75 -5.30
CA PHE A 272 7.45 10.54 -3.98
C PHE A 272 7.54 9.06 -3.62
N GLU A 273 8.46 8.77 -2.69
CA GLU A 273 8.62 7.47 -2.05
C GLU A 273 8.91 7.64 -0.57
N TRP A 274 8.35 6.76 0.22
CA TRP A 274 8.72 6.55 1.60
C TRP A 274 9.53 5.27 1.71
N LYS A 275 10.75 5.37 2.25
CA LYS A 275 11.75 4.29 2.26
C LYS A 275 12.16 3.92 3.67
N SER A 276 12.49 2.63 3.88
CA SER A 276 13.04 2.13 5.13
C SER A 276 14.27 1.28 4.90
N ASN A 277 15.38 1.63 5.54
CA ASN A 277 16.65 0.90 5.47
C ASN A 277 16.53 -0.55 6.00
N LYS A 278 15.49 -0.85 6.77
CA LYS A 278 15.26 -2.17 7.39
C LYS A 278 14.76 -3.23 6.39
N LEU A 279 14.34 -2.82 5.18
CA LEU A 279 13.80 -3.73 4.14
C LEU A 279 14.83 -4.16 3.08
N GLY A 280 16.07 -3.76 3.22
CA GLY A 280 17.16 -4.13 2.28
C GLY A 280 17.02 -3.43 0.92
N SER A 281 17.29 -4.15 -0.19
CA SER A 281 17.40 -3.55 -1.53
C SER A 281 16.07 -3.07 -2.13
N GLN A 282 14.95 -3.44 -1.55
CA GLN A 282 13.59 -3.03 -1.94
C GLN A 282 12.97 -2.22 -0.80
N ASP A 283 13.48 -1.02 -0.61
CA ASP A 283 13.29 -0.17 0.55
C ASP A 283 11.99 0.66 0.57
N ALA A 284 11.33 0.85 -0.57
CA ALA A 284 10.10 1.62 -0.65
C ALA A 284 8.91 0.91 0.02
N VAL A 285 8.31 1.52 1.04
CA VAL A 285 7.12 1.02 1.75
C VAL A 285 5.83 1.65 1.24
N CYS A 286 5.92 2.89 0.78
CA CYS A 286 4.83 3.66 0.21
C CYS A 286 5.37 4.50 -0.94
N ALA A 287 4.59 4.67 -1.98
CA ALA A 287 5.01 5.46 -3.12
C ALA A 287 3.81 6.00 -3.89
N GLY A 288 3.96 7.18 -4.50
CA GLY A 288 2.88 7.82 -5.21
C GLY A 288 3.32 9.04 -6.01
N GLY A 289 2.35 9.86 -6.37
CA GLY A 289 2.55 11.07 -7.13
C GLY A 289 1.27 11.53 -7.84
N ARG A 290 1.41 12.59 -8.64
CA ARG A 290 0.35 13.14 -9.47
C ARG A 290 0.24 12.40 -10.80
N TYR A 291 -1.00 12.21 -11.30
CA TYR A 291 -1.27 11.45 -12.53
C TYR A 291 -2.52 11.98 -13.26
N ASP A 292 -2.51 13.25 -13.61
CA ASP A 292 -3.68 13.99 -14.13
C ASP A 292 -4.26 13.42 -15.43
N ASN A 293 -3.43 12.76 -16.25
CA ASN A 293 -3.83 12.23 -17.56
C ASN A 293 -4.34 10.78 -17.52
N LEU A 294 -4.24 10.08 -16.40
CA LEU A 294 -4.67 8.69 -16.30
C LEU A 294 -6.16 8.52 -16.60
N SER A 295 -6.98 9.43 -16.08
CA SER A 295 -8.43 9.44 -16.34
C SER A 295 -8.78 9.60 -17.83
N LYS A 296 -7.98 10.35 -18.60
CA LYS A 296 -8.12 10.47 -20.06
C LYS A 296 -7.71 9.19 -20.78
N THR A 297 -6.74 8.46 -20.26
CA THR A 297 -6.27 7.19 -20.86
C THR A 297 -7.32 6.08 -20.70
N ILE A 298 -8.03 6.08 -19.56
CA ILE A 298 -9.06 5.09 -19.23
C ILE A 298 -10.43 5.51 -19.80
N GLY A 299 -10.74 6.81 -19.75
CA GLY A 299 -11.95 7.44 -20.27
C GLY A 299 -11.65 8.46 -21.36
N ASP A 300 -12.31 9.60 -21.31
CA ASP A 300 -12.21 10.65 -22.35
C ASP A 300 -11.83 12.04 -21.80
N LYS A 301 -11.73 12.21 -20.47
CA LYS A 301 -11.53 13.50 -19.79
C LYS A 301 -10.31 13.51 -18.90
N ILE A 302 -9.63 14.65 -18.84
CA ILE A 302 -8.55 14.90 -17.88
C ILE A 302 -9.17 15.31 -16.55
N VAL A 303 -8.84 14.58 -15.50
CA VAL A 303 -9.18 14.91 -14.11
C VAL A 303 -7.89 14.99 -13.31
N PRO A 304 -7.51 16.18 -12.80
CA PRO A 304 -6.35 16.31 -11.94
C PRO A 304 -6.41 15.33 -10.78
N SER A 305 -5.35 14.56 -10.59
CA SER A 305 -5.35 13.44 -9.66
C SER A 305 -3.99 13.23 -9.02
N VAL A 306 -4.00 12.91 -7.72
CA VAL A 306 -2.81 12.53 -6.97
C VAL A 306 -3.16 11.37 -6.04
N GLY A 307 -2.26 10.42 -5.88
CA GLY A 307 -2.51 9.28 -5.03
C GLY A 307 -1.24 8.54 -4.63
N PHE A 308 -1.42 7.51 -3.83
CA PHE A 308 -0.32 6.64 -3.40
C PHE A 308 -0.80 5.22 -3.19
N ALA A 309 0.18 4.33 -3.14
CA ALA A 309 0.00 2.95 -2.71
C ALA A 309 1.05 2.58 -1.64
N MET A 310 0.57 1.98 -0.55
CA MET A 310 1.35 1.51 0.60
C MET A 310 1.21 0.00 0.73
N GLY A 311 2.31 -0.73 0.74
CA GLY A 311 2.32 -2.18 0.93
C GLY A 311 2.18 -2.55 2.40
N LEU A 312 1.02 -3.04 2.84
CA LEU A 312 0.79 -3.37 4.26
C LEU A 312 1.68 -4.52 4.75
N ASP A 313 1.98 -5.48 3.88
CA ASP A 313 2.93 -6.56 4.20
C ASP A 313 4.32 -6.03 4.60
N ARG A 314 4.77 -4.93 3.97
CA ARG A 314 6.04 -4.27 4.32
C ARG A 314 5.95 -3.51 5.64
N ILE A 315 4.81 -2.88 5.91
CA ILE A 315 4.56 -2.22 7.18
C ILE A 315 4.58 -3.24 8.32
N VAL A 316 3.91 -4.38 8.16
CA VAL A 316 3.90 -5.49 9.13
C VAL A 316 5.31 -5.99 9.46
N GLU A 317 6.20 -6.05 8.46
CA GLU A 317 7.61 -6.45 8.66
C GLU A 317 8.43 -5.42 9.45
N LEU A 318 8.04 -4.14 9.42
CA LEU A 318 8.71 -3.06 10.13
C LEU A 318 8.19 -2.87 11.55
N MET A 319 6.96 -3.33 11.82
CA MET A 319 6.30 -3.10 13.09
C MET A 319 6.74 -4.07 14.17
N GLU A 320 7.11 -3.52 15.32
CA GLU A 320 7.03 -4.21 16.60
C GLU A 320 5.63 -3.93 17.18
N TYR A 321 4.81 -4.95 17.31
CA TYR A 321 3.44 -4.81 17.82
C TYR A 321 3.12 -5.93 18.78
N GLU A 322 2.85 -5.57 20.01
CA GLU A 322 2.27 -6.43 21.03
C GLU A 322 0.83 -5.97 21.29
N SER A 323 -0.09 -6.91 21.29
CA SER A 323 -1.49 -6.59 21.61
C SER A 323 -1.60 -6.26 23.10
N ASN A 324 -2.05 -5.05 23.42
CA ASN A 324 -2.33 -4.63 24.80
C ASN A 324 -3.75 -5.05 25.27
N ALA A 325 -4.47 -5.84 24.48
CA ALA A 325 -5.78 -6.33 24.88
C ALA A 325 -5.62 -7.36 26.00
N LEU A 326 -6.27 -7.11 27.14
CA LEU A 326 -6.31 -8.05 28.26
C LEU A 326 -6.80 -9.43 27.79
N ILE A 327 -6.18 -10.48 28.29
CA ILE A 327 -6.62 -11.85 28.11
C ILE A 327 -7.29 -12.30 29.42
N ILE A 328 -8.60 -12.44 29.36
CA ILE A 328 -9.40 -12.88 30.50
C ILE A 328 -9.74 -14.37 30.34
N GLY A 329 -9.29 -15.18 31.28
CA GLY A 329 -9.70 -16.57 31.40
C GLY A 329 -10.98 -16.69 32.22
N LEU A 330 -11.88 -17.58 31.81
CA LEU A 330 -13.03 -17.98 32.64
C LEU A 330 -12.94 -19.45 32.96
N ALA A 331 -12.81 -19.76 34.27
CA ALA A 331 -12.89 -21.10 34.84
C ALA A 331 -14.23 -21.25 35.58
N VAL A 332 -15.04 -22.20 35.14
CA VAL A 332 -16.36 -22.47 35.71
C VAL A 332 -16.34 -23.85 36.34
N ILE A 333 -16.76 -23.94 37.62
CA ILE A 333 -16.81 -25.17 38.41
C ILE A 333 -18.25 -25.38 38.87
N THR A 334 -19.10 -25.77 37.97
CA THR A 334 -20.52 -26.03 38.27
C THR A 334 -20.90 -27.40 37.78
N ASN A 335 -22.01 -27.91 38.30
CA ASN A 335 -22.61 -29.17 37.87
C ASN A 335 -23.47 -29.00 36.58
N SER A 336 -23.66 -27.75 36.08
CA SER A 336 -24.47 -27.40 34.93
C SER A 336 -23.63 -26.62 33.88
N ASN A 337 -23.68 -27.08 32.66
CA ASN A 337 -23.06 -26.37 31.54
C ASN A 337 -23.82 -25.13 31.13
N ASP A 338 -25.12 -25.03 31.41
CA ASP A 338 -25.98 -23.92 30.99
C ASP A 338 -25.57 -22.61 31.68
N GLU A 339 -25.27 -22.67 32.98
CA GLU A 339 -24.81 -21.53 33.78
C GLU A 339 -23.48 -20.95 33.25
N SER A 340 -22.57 -21.80 32.81
CA SER A 340 -21.31 -21.34 32.24
C SER A 340 -21.51 -20.56 30.94
N TYR A 341 -22.49 -20.95 30.12
CA TYR A 341 -22.84 -20.21 28.90
C TYR A 341 -23.53 -18.88 29.17
N GLU A 342 -24.34 -18.77 30.22
CA GLU A 342 -24.98 -17.52 30.65
C GLU A 342 -23.95 -16.50 31.11
N ILE A 343 -22.96 -16.93 31.91
CA ILE A 343 -21.85 -16.10 32.38
C ILE A 343 -20.99 -15.63 31.18
N LEU A 344 -20.62 -16.57 30.30
CA LEU A 344 -19.88 -16.24 29.08
C LEU A 344 -20.61 -15.20 28.22
N ASN A 345 -21.92 -15.37 28.06
CA ASN A 345 -22.74 -14.44 27.28
C ASN A 345 -22.79 -13.07 27.93
N SER A 346 -22.92 -13.02 29.26
CA SER A 346 -22.90 -11.76 30.02
C SER A 346 -21.55 -11.05 29.88
N LEU A 347 -20.45 -11.78 30.02
CA LEU A 347 -19.10 -11.22 29.83
C LEU A 347 -18.89 -10.73 28.39
N ARG A 348 -19.38 -11.42 27.36
CA ARG A 348 -19.31 -11.02 25.97
C ARG A 348 -20.08 -9.75 25.64
N ASN A 349 -21.06 -9.38 26.45
CA ASN A 349 -21.84 -8.15 26.31
C ASN A 349 -21.22 -6.93 27.01
N ILE A 350 -20.15 -7.13 27.80
CA ILE A 350 -19.39 -6.04 28.41
C ILE A 350 -18.42 -5.50 27.36
N ASP A 351 -17.64 -4.54 27.64
CA ASP A 351 -16.75 -3.86 26.71
C ASP A 351 -15.83 -4.81 25.89
N TYR A 352 -15.53 -4.44 24.62
CA TYR A 352 -14.78 -5.25 23.65
C TYR A 352 -13.25 -5.09 23.73
N THR A 353 -12.73 -4.63 24.85
CA THR A 353 -11.30 -4.34 25.01
C THR A 353 -10.46 -5.53 25.47
N TYR A 354 -11.03 -6.72 25.62
CA TYR A 354 -10.38 -7.93 26.07
C TYR A 354 -10.63 -9.15 25.20
N ASN A 355 -9.75 -10.15 25.30
CA ASN A 355 -9.94 -11.48 24.73
C ASN A 355 -10.44 -12.42 25.83
N LEU A 356 -11.61 -13.04 25.65
CA LEU A 356 -12.18 -14.00 26.58
C LEU A 356 -11.84 -15.44 26.18
N ILE A 357 -11.23 -16.20 27.10
CA ILE A 357 -10.90 -17.61 26.92
C ILE A 357 -11.64 -18.44 27.95
N GLN A 358 -12.52 -19.32 27.51
CA GLN A 358 -13.14 -20.30 28.39
C GLN A 358 -12.17 -21.45 28.65
N MET A 359 -12.01 -21.81 29.93
CA MET A 359 -11.27 -23.00 30.33
C MET A 359 -12.13 -24.26 30.14
N ASP A 360 -11.50 -25.44 30.10
CA ASP A 360 -12.18 -26.72 29.94
C ASP A 360 -13.00 -27.06 31.21
N ASN A 361 -14.31 -26.94 31.16
CA ASN A 361 -15.22 -27.19 32.29
C ASN A 361 -15.12 -28.60 32.85
N ASP A 362 -14.76 -29.61 32.02
CA ASP A 362 -14.60 -31.02 32.41
C ASP A 362 -13.34 -31.25 33.29
N LYS A 363 -12.50 -30.23 33.44
CA LYS A 363 -11.26 -30.32 34.23
C LYS A 363 -11.40 -29.78 35.64
N SER A 364 -10.65 -30.36 36.58
CA SER A 364 -10.53 -29.78 37.92
C SER A 364 -10.00 -28.38 37.89
N LEU A 365 -10.34 -27.53 38.88
CA LEU A 365 -9.87 -26.13 39.05
C LEU A 365 -8.36 -26.02 38.86
N SER A 366 -7.58 -26.90 39.48
CA SER A 366 -6.11 -26.87 39.35
C SER A 366 -5.63 -27.07 37.94
N LYS A 367 -6.35 -27.83 37.08
CA LYS A 367 -6.03 -27.99 35.68
C LYS A 367 -6.49 -26.79 34.87
N GLN A 368 -7.62 -26.18 35.18
CA GLN A 368 -8.12 -24.98 34.55
C GLN A 368 -7.18 -23.78 34.81
N ILE A 369 -6.69 -23.63 36.08
CA ILE A 369 -5.67 -22.62 36.39
C ILE A 369 -4.40 -22.82 35.57
N LYS A 370 -3.88 -24.05 35.47
CA LYS A 370 -2.71 -24.35 34.62
C LYS A 370 -2.98 -24.08 33.14
N GLN A 371 -4.21 -24.23 32.66
CA GLN A 371 -4.59 -23.89 31.30
C GLN A 371 -4.60 -22.37 31.09
N ALA A 372 -5.08 -21.59 32.04
CA ALA A 372 -5.05 -20.14 32.04
C ALA A 372 -3.61 -19.61 31.99
N ASP A 373 -2.70 -20.14 32.82
CA ASP A 373 -1.27 -19.81 32.79
C ASP A 373 -0.65 -20.10 31.42
N LYS A 374 -0.94 -21.26 30.82
CA LYS A 374 -0.45 -21.61 29.48
C LYS A 374 -1.00 -20.72 28.37
N SER A 375 -2.18 -20.17 28.58
CA SER A 375 -2.85 -19.23 27.64
C SER A 375 -2.42 -17.78 27.88
N ASN A 376 -1.50 -17.52 28.82
CA ASN A 376 -1.06 -16.20 29.22
C ASN A 376 -2.24 -15.28 29.58
N CYS A 377 -3.18 -15.78 30.36
CA CYS A 377 -4.29 -14.96 30.84
C CYS A 377 -3.77 -13.92 31.85
N ASP A 378 -4.12 -12.64 31.62
CA ASP A 378 -3.81 -11.55 32.57
C ASP A 378 -4.70 -11.61 33.81
N ILE A 379 -5.95 -12.06 33.62
CA ILE A 379 -6.96 -12.21 34.67
C ILE A 379 -7.62 -13.57 34.49
N LEU A 380 -7.83 -14.29 35.62
CA LEU A 380 -8.65 -15.50 35.65
C LEU A 380 -9.87 -15.27 36.54
N ILE A 381 -11.04 -15.29 35.93
CA ILE A 381 -12.33 -15.30 36.63
C ILE A 381 -12.66 -16.75 36.98
N ILE A 382 -12.88 -17.03 38.26
CA ILE A 382 -13.29 -18.36 38.75
C ILE A 382 -14.73 -18.24 39.28
N VAL A 383 -15.60 -19.10 38.76
CA VAL A 383 -17.01 -19.14 39.15
C VAL A 383 -17.33 -20.55 39.66
N GLY A 384 -17.71 -20.66 40.91
CA GLY A 384 -18.17 -21.90 41.52
C GLY A 384 -19.69 -21.89 41.82
N ASN A 385 -20.18 -22.91 42.47
CA ASN A 385 -21.60 -23.01 42.84
C ASN A 385 -22.06 -21.88 43.79
N ASP A 386 -21.17 -21.39 44.65
CA ASP A 386 -21.50 -20.31 45.59
C ASP A 386 -21.71 -18.99 44.87
N GLU A 387 -20.91 -18.69 43.85
CA GLU A 387 -21.04 -17.47 43.03
C GLU A 387 -22.29 -17.47 42.15
N ILE A 388 -22.76 -18.65 41.76
CA ILE A 388 -23.98 -18.82 40.93
C ILE A 388 -25.22 -18.68 41.82
N SER A 389 -25.14 -19.07 43.07
CA SER A 389 -26.28 -19.08 44.00
C SER A 389 -26.60 -17.70 44.58
N ASN A 390 -25.71 -16.72 44.45
CA ASN A 390 -25.82 -15.35 44.94
C ASN A 390 -26.00 -14.35 43.80
#